data_c8fee251b0268653e7c1695a5d74e7e2
#
_entry.id   c8fee251b0268653e7c1695a5d74e7e2
#
_cell.length_a   1.000
_cell.length_b   1.000
_cell.length_c   1.000
_cell.angle_alpha   90.00
_cell.angle_beta   90.00
_cell.angle_gamma   90.00
#
_symmetry.space_group_name_H-M   'P 1'
#
loop_
_entity.id
_entity.type
_entity.pdbx_description
1 polymer ?
#
loop_
_entity_poly.entity_id
_entity_poly.type
_entity_poly.pdbx_seq_one_letter_code
_entity_poly.pdbx_strand_id
1 'polypeptide(L)'
;MSDVTEKPASTVTEKEARQVAEAAREQEWTKPSFGKELFLGHLRLDLIHPHPQPSADQRRKGEEFLENLERFLREEVDPLQIEREAKIPEHVVKGLCNLGALGMKVDEAYGGLGLSNLYYNRALELAGSAHSALSTLLSAHQSIGVPQPLKLFGTEEQKKRFLPRVAKDEISAFLLTEPDVGSDPARMSASAVPTEDGSEYVINGTKLWTTNGVIADLLVVMAVVPPQEGKRGGITAFVVEAKSPGITVVHRNQFMGLRGIENGVTQFENVRVPAENVVGGVGRGLRVALSTLNTGRLSLPAMCASSAKLSLKIVREWSNERVQWGVPIGKHEAVAHKIS
;
A
#
# COMPACT_ATOMS: atom_id res chain seq x y z
N MET A 1 -3.44 6.53 -40.63
CA MET A 1 -4.73 6.12 -40.06
C MET A 1 -4.51 4.71 -39.53
N SER A 2 -4.21 4.59 -38.26
CA SER A 2 -3.99 3.30 -37.59
C SER A 2 -5.34 2.71 -37.23
N ASP A 3 -5.60 1.49 -37.68
CA ASP A 3 -6.76 0.68 -37.35
C ASP A 3 -6.86 0.59 -35.81
N VAL A 4 -7.82 1.29 -35.25
CA VAL A 4 -8.24 1.08 -33.85
C VAL A 4 -9.09 -0.20 -33.88
N THR A 5 -8.46 -1.34 -33.64
CA THR A 5 -9.19 -2.58 -33.39
C THR A 5 -10.09 -2.34 -32.18
N GLU A 6 -11.39 -2.28 -32.39
CA GLU A 6 -12.39 -2.23 -31.32
C GLU A 6 -12.14 -3.41 -30.38
N LYS A 7 -11.73 -3.10 -29.14
CA LYS A 7 -11.67 -4.10 -28.07
C LYS A 7 -13.09 -4.64 -27.86
N PRO A 8 -13.27 -5.95 -27.68
CA PRO A 8 -14.59 -6.50 -27.37
C PRO A 8 -15.13 -5.82 -26.10
N ALA A 9 -16.34 -5.27 -26.20
CA ALA A 9 -17.04 -4.68 -25.08
C ALA A 9 -17.09 -5.68 -23.93
N SER A 10 -16.72 -5.24 -22.71
CA SER A 10 -16.81 -6.06 -21.50
C SER A 10 -18.20 -6.67 -21.39
N THR A 11 -18.31 -8.00 -21.29
CA THR A 11 -19.57 -8.71 -21.10
C THR A 11 -20.20 -8.50 -19.73
N VAL A 12 -19.48 -7.84 -18.79
CA VAL A 12 -19.93 -7.57 -17.43
C VAL A 12 -20.85 -6.34 -17.41
N THR A 13 -22.09 -6.51 -16.98
CA THR A 13 -23.05 -5.42 -16.82
C THR A 13 -22.74 -4.57 -15.60
N GLU A 14 -23.23 -3.32 -15.56
CA GLU A 14 -23.08 -2.41 -14.39
C GLU A 14 -23.63 -3.08 -13.10
N LYS A 15 -24.77 -3.75 -13.19
CA LYS A 15 -25.38 -4.45 -12.06
C LYS A 15 -24.50 -5.58 -11.53
N GLU A 16 -23.92 -6.39 -12.42
CA GLU A 16 -22.99 -7.46 -12.04
C GLU A 16 -21.70 -6.89 -11.43
N ALA A 17 -21.13 -5.82 -12.00
CA ALA A 17 -19.97 -5.17 -11.45
C ALA A 17 -20.20 -4.62 -10.03
N ARG A 18 -21.36 -3.98 -9.80
CA ARG A 18 -21.77 -3.51 -8.46
C ARG A 18 -21.98 -4.67 -7.49
N GLN A 19 -22.65 -5.75 -7.91
CA GLN A 19 -22.86 -6.94 -7.08
C GLN A 19 -21.53 -7.59 -6.65
N VAL A 20 -20.57 -7.69 -7.57
CA VAL A 20 -19.24 -8.23 -7.26
C VAL A 20 -18.52 -7.35 -6.24
N ALA A 21 -18.57 -6.01 -6.42
CA ALA A 21 -17.98 -5.07 -5.49
C ALA A 21 -18.66 -5.10 -4.11
N GLU A 22 -19.98 -5.20 -4.05
CA GLU A 22 -20.74 -5.30 -2.80
C GLU A 22 -20.50 -6.63 -2.08
N ALA A 23 -20.47 -7.74 -2.81
CA ALA A 23 -20.18 -9.07 -2.25
C ALA A 23 -18.75 -9.19 -1.71
N ALA A 24 -17.82 -8.39 -2.26
CA ALA A 24 -16.43 -8.36 -1.81
C ALA A 24 -16.20 -7.43 -0.60
N ARG A 25 -17.19 -6.59 -0.24
CA ARG A 25 -17.11 -5.77 0.97
C ARG A 25 -17.16 -6.65 2.21
N GLU A 26 -16.41 -6.24 3.23
CA GLU A 26 -16.44 -6.89 4.52
C GLU A 26 -17.80 -6.59 5.19
N GLN A 27 -18.63 -7.62 5.35
CA GLN A 27 -19.99 -7.51 5.93
C GLN A 27 -19.99 -7.75 7.45
N GLU A 28 -18.84 -8.12 8.04
CA GLU A 28 -18.72 -8.56 9.43
C GLU A 28 -18.33 -7.44 10.41
N TRP A 29 -18.70 -6.21 10.14
CA TRP A 29 -18.49 -5.11 11.09
C TRP A 29 -19.48 -5.24 12.25
N THR A 30 -19.03 -5.78 13.36
CA THR A 30 -19.86 -5.98 14.57
C THR A 30 -19.99 -4.72 15.42
N LYS A 31 -19.18 -3.68 15.18
CA LYS A 31 -19.17 -2.43 15.93
C LYS A 31 -19.56 -1.26 15.03
N PRO A 32 -20.28 -0.25 15.57
CA PRO A 32 -20.54 0.97 14.83
C PRO A 32 -19.24 1.70 14.48
N SER A 33 -19.22 2.38 13.34
CA SER A 33 -18.09 3.19 12.91
C SER A 33 -18.22 4.62 13.44
N PHE A 34 -17.21 5.12 14.16
CA PHE A 34 -17.19 6.52 14.62
C PHE A 34 -17.43 7.51 13.47
N GLY A 35 -16.72 7.33 12.33
CA GLY A 35 -16.88 8.20 11.18
C GLY A 35 -18.29 8.17 10.61
N LYS A 36 -18.91 6.98 10.47
CA LYS A 36 -20.30 6.86 10.02
C LYS A 36 -21.26 7.58 10.94
N GLU A 37 -21.16 7.35 12.25
CA GLU A 37 -22.01 7.98 13.26
C GLU A 37 -21.86 9.52 13.22
N LEU A 38 -20.62 10.03 13.10
CA LEU A 38 -20.35 11.46 12.99
C LEU A 38 -21.06 12.09 11.76
N PHE A 39 -20.99 11.45 10.59
CA PHE A 39 -21.66 11.91 9.37
C PHE A 39 -23.20 11.82 9.48
N LEU A 40 -23.74 10.95 10.34
CA LEU A 40 -25.15 10.88 10.66
C LEU A 40 -25.60 11.90 11.73
N GLY A 41 -24.69 12.74 12.21
CA GLY A 41 -24.95 13.74 13.25
C GLY A 41 -24.84 13.19 14.69
N HIS A 42 -24.33 11.99 14.87
CA HIS A 42 -24.18 11.36 16.18
C HIS A 42 -22.72 11.41 16.64
N LEU A 43 -22.42 12.23 17.65
CA LEU A 43 -21.09 12.25 18.26
C LEU A 43 -20.93 11.10 19.27
N ARG A 44 -20.34 10.00 18.84
CA ARG A 44 -20.10 8.79 19.62
C ARG A 44 -18.64 8.72 20.10
N LEU A 45 -18.28 9.58 21.06
CA LEU A 45 -16.92 9.60 21.64
C LEU A 45 -16.52 8.29 22.30
N ASP A 46 -17.47 7.52 22.81
CA ASP A 46 -17.27 6.19 23.39
C ASP A 46 -16.61 5.18 22.43
N LEU A 47 -16.68 5.42 21.11
CA LEU A 47 -16.04 4.57 20.12
C LEU A 47 -14.53 4.84 19.92
N ILE A 48 -14.07 6.01 20.37
CA ILE A 48 -12.66 6.43 20.21
C ILE A 48 -11.99 6.82 21.54
N HIS A 49 -12.74 6.95 22.61
CA HIS A 49 -12.23 7.32 23.93
C HIS A 49 -12.84 6.43 25.03
N PRO A 50 -12.04 5.93 25.99
CA PRO A 50 -10.59 6.13 26.12
C PRO A 50 -9.81 5.43 25.01
N HIS A 51 -8.75 6.08 24.54
CA HIS A 51 -7.90 5.52 23.49
C HIS A 51 -7.23 4.23 23.99
N PRO A 52 -7.29 3.12 23.24
CA PRO A 52 -6.62 1.87 23.63
C PRO A 52 -5.13 2.08 23.87
N GLN A 53 -4.65 1.62 25.02
CA GLN A 53 -3.23 1.70 25.34
C GLN A 53 -2.50 0.44 24.87
N PRO A 54 -1.29 0.56 24.31
CA PRO A 54 -0.47 -0.60 23.96
C PRO A 54 -0.02 -1.33 25.23
N SER A 55 0.21 -2.64 25.12
CA SER A 55 0.85 -3.39 26.20
C SER A 55 2.25 -2.85 26.50
N ALA A 56 2.79 -3.15 27.69
CA ALA A 56 4.15 -2.73 28.06
C ALA A 56 5.21 -3.23 27.07
N ASP A 57 5.09 -4.47 26.58
CA ASP A 57 5.99 -5.02 25.56
C ASP A 57 5.87 -4.30 24.22
N GLN A 58 4.65 -4.08 23.73
CA GLN A 58 4.42 -3.31 22.51
C GLN A 58 4.93 -1.88 22.62
N ARG A 59 4.80 -1.26 23.81
CA ARG A 59 5.33 0.07 24.05
C ARG A 59 6.86 0.06 23.96
N ARG A 60 7.52 -0.85 24.68
CA ARG A 60 8.98 -0.95 24.68
C ARG A 60 9.54 -1.16 23.27
N LYS A 61 9.05 -2.18 22.56
CA LYS A 61 9.48 -2.49 21.18
C LYS A 61 9.20 -1.34 20.22
N GLY A 62 8.03 -0.75 20.32
CA GLY A 62 7.62 0.33 19.43
C GLY A 62 8.40 1.63 19.65
N GLU A 63 8.64 2.04 20.89
CA GLU A 63 9.46 3.23 21.18
C GLU A 63 10.92 3.01 20.75
N GLU A 64 11.52 1.86 21.06
CA GLU A 64 12.87 1.50 20.62
C GLU A 64 13.02 1.57 19.09
N PHE A 65 12.04 1.02 18.36
CA PHE A 65 12.03 1.09 16.92
C PHE A 65 11.92 2.53 16.41
N LEU A 66 11.02 3.34 16.98
CA LEU A 66 10.84 4.73 16.59
C LEU A 66 12.08 5.59 16.84
N GLU A 67 12.77 5.40 17.98
CA GLU A 67 14.03 6.10 18.28
C GLU A 67 15.12 5.77 17.25
N ASN A 68 15.25 4.49 16.89
CA ASN A 68 16.21 4.06 15.87
C ASN A 68 15.86 4.61 14.48
N LEU A 69 14.57 4.57 14.11
CA LEU A 69 14.09 5.13 12.85
C LEU A 69 14.32 6.65 12.79
N GLU A 70 13.99 7.39 13.85
CA GLU A 70 14.19 8.85 13.89
C GLU A 70 15.66 9.23 13.72
N ARG A 71 16.56 8.53 14.43
CA ARG A 71 17.99 8.72 14.29
C ARG A 71 18.47 8.48 12.86
N PHE A 72 18.06 7.36 12.27
CA PHE A 72 18.40 7.03 10.89
C PHE A 72 17.90 8.08 9.90
N LEU A 73 16.63 8.49 10.02
CA LEU A 73 16.05 9.50 9.13
C LEU A 73 16.76 10.84 9.21
N ARG A 74 17.19 11.24 10.41
CA ARG A 74 17.92 12.49 10.63
C ARG A 74 19.37 12.46 10.09
N GLU A 75 20.05 11.32 10.22
CA GLU A 75 21.48 11.20 9.95
C GLU A 75 21.77 10.76 8.52
N GLU A 76 20.90 9.94 7.91
CA GLU A 76 21.17 9.27 6.64
C GLU A 76 20.26 9.72 5.48
N VAL A 77 19.24 10.55 5.74
CA VAL A 77 18.28 10.96 4.70
C VAL A 77 18.41 12.44 4.37
N ASP A 78 18.78 12.74 3.12
CA ASP A 78 18.64 14.08 2.53
C ASP A 78 17.33 14.16 1.73
N PRO A 79 16.27 14.80 2.26
CA PRO A 79 14.99 14.92 1.56
C PRO A 79 15.11 15.74 0.27
N LEU A 80 16.03 16.71 0.20
CA LEU A 80 16.23 17.51 -1.00
C LEU A 80 16.91 16.70 -2.10
N GLN A 81 17.77 15.75 -1.77
CA GLN A 81 18.33 14.82 -2.74
C GLN A 81 17.22 13.96 -3.36
N ILE A 82 16.33 13.40 -2.54
CA ILE A 82 15.19 12.59 -3.04
C ILE A 82 14.32 13.42 -4.00
N GLU A 83 14.02 14.67 -3.66
CA GLU A 83 13.24 15.56 -4.53
C GLU A 83 13.96 15.89 -5.84
N ARG A 84 15.26 16.19 -5.81
CA ARG A 84 16.04 16.51 -7.01
C ARG A 84 16.17 15.32 -7.95
N GLU A 85 16.54 14.15 -7.39
CA GLU A 85 16.82 12.94 -8.16
C GLU A 85 15.56 12.16 -8.53
N ALA A 86 14.42 12.48 -7.91
CA ALA A 86 13.16 11.76 -8.02
C ALA A 86 13.35 10.25 -7.73
N LYS A 87 14.20 9.92 -6.76
CA LYS A 87 14.55 8.55 -6.38
C LYS A 87 14.99 8.51 -4.92
N ILE A 88 14.57 7.47 -4.20
CA ILE A 88 15.12 7.17 -2.87
C ILE A 88 16.51 6.53 -3.08
N PRO A 89 17.58 7.07 -2.49
CA PRO A 89 18.92 6.49 -2.61
C PRO A 89 18.97 5.04 -2.09
N GLU A 90 19.77 4.21 -2.72
CA GLU A 90 19.84 2.79 -2.39
C GLU A 90 20.30 2.54 -0.94
N HIS A 91 21.21 3.35 -0.41
CA HIS A 91 21.64 3.24 0.98
C HIS A 91 20.51 3.52 1.97
N VAL A 92 19.57 4.42 1.63
CA VAL A 92 18.39 4.71 2.46
C VAL A 92 17.45 3.50 2.46
N VAL A 93 17.19 2.90 1.30
CA VAL A 93 16.37 1.67 1.21
C VAL A 93 17.01 0.55 2.03
N LYS A 94 18.32 0.31 1.86
CA LYS A 94 19.06 -0.70 2.65
C LYS A 94 19.05 -0.41 4.14
N GLY A 95 19.18 0.86 4.53
CA GLY A 95 19.10 1.28 5.92
C GLY A 95 17.73 0.96 6.54
N LEU A 96 16.65 1.24 5.83
CA LEU A 96 15.29 0.87 6.26
C LEU A 96 15.13 -0.64 6.39
N CYS A 97 15.70 -1.45 5.46
CA CYS A 97 15.71 -2.91 5.57
C CYS A 97 16.47 -3.35 6.84
N ASN A 98 17.66 -2.81 7.09
CA ASN A 98 18.49 -3.16 8.25
C ASN A 98 17.83 -2.82 9.59
N LEU A 99 17.00 -1.76 9.62
CA LEU A 99 16.18 -1.41 10.78
C LEU A 99 14.98 -2.35 10.98
N GLY A 100 14.69 -3.23 10.02
CA GLY A 100 13.49 -4.07 10.02
C GLY A 100 12.21 -3.33 9.63
N ALA A 101 12.33 -2.15 9.00
CA ALA A 101 11.17 -1.33 8.63
C ALA A 101 10.25 -2.02 7.61
N LEU A 102 10.75 -2.96 6.80
CA LEU A 102 9.93 -3.77 5.92
C LEU A 102 9.07 -4.80 6.68
N GLY A 103 9.52 -5.23 7.86
CA GLY A 103 8.87 -6.24 8.70
C GLY A 103 8.03 -5.70 9.85
N MET A 104 7.76 -4.38 9.93
CA MET A 104 7.07 -3.76 11.07
C MET A 104 5.80 -4.50 11.51
N LYS A 105 4.93 -4.90 10.57
CA LYS A 105 3.64 -5.57 10.83
C LYS A 105 3.68 -7.09 10.65
N VAL A 106 4.78 -7.63 10.16
CA VAL A 106 4.97 -9.08 10.05
C VAL A 106 5.21 -9.64 11.43
N ASP A 107 4.58 -10.77 11.75
CA ASP A 107 4.69 -11.39 13.05
C ASP A 107 6.14 -11.89 13.31
N GLU A 108 6.57 -11.85 14.58
CA GLU A 108 7.92 -12.26 14.98
C GLU A 108 8.23 -13.72 14.58
N ALA A 109 7.22 -14.58 14.56
CA ALA A 109 7.35 -15.97 14.10
C ALA A 109 7.83 -16.09 12.64
N TYR A 110 7.68 -15.04 11.84
CA TYR A 110 8.14 -14.95 10.44
C TYR A 110 9.27 -13.93 10.26
N GLY A 111 9.96 -13.55 11.35
CA GLY A 111 11.11 -12.66 11.31
C GLY A 111 10.79 -11.17 11.23
N GLY A 112 9.53 -10.78 11.44
CA GLY A 112 9.12 -9.39 11.54
C GLY A 112 9.23 -8.82 12.97
N LEU A 113 8.83 -7.55 13.13
CA LEU A 113 8.84 -6.85 14.41
C LEU A 113 7.53 -7.01 15.21
N GLY A 114 6.46 -7.49 14.59
CA GLY A 114 5.16 -7.68 15.22
C GLY A 114 4.55 -6.42 15.83
N LEU A 115 4.88 -5.23 15.31
CA LEU A 115 4.41 -3.98 15.88
C LEU A 115 2.89 -3.82 15.70
N SER A 116 2.26 -3.22 16.72
CA SER A 116 0.85 -2.85 16.65
C SER A 116 0.57 -1.80 15.58
N ASN A 117 -0.69 -1.67 15.17
CA ASN A 117 -1.10 -0.63 14.21
C ASN A 117 -0.77 0.78 14.72
N LEU A 118 -0.76 1.01 16.03
CA LEU A 118 -0.37 2.30 16.61
C LEU A 118 1.07 2.64 16.26
N TYR A 119 2.02 1.75 16.56
CA TYR A 119 3.44 1.98 16.32
C TYR A 119 3.78 1.97 14.82
N TYR A 120 3.12 1.12 14.05
CA TYR A 120 3.21 1.18 12.60
C TYR A 120 2.82 2.55 12.02
N ASN A 121 1.68 3.11 12.45
CA ASN A 121 1.25 4.42 11.98
C ASN A 121 2.16 5.55 12.46
N ARG A 122 2.68 5.49 13.69
CA ARG A 122 3.70 6.43 14.20
C ARG A 122 5.00 6.37 13.38
N ALA A 123 5.42 5.17 12.98
CA ALA A 123 6.59 5.00 12.11
C ALA A 123 6.37 5.61 10.72
N LEU A 124 5.18 5.43 10.13
CA LEU A 124 4.82 6.08 8.87
C LEU A 124 4.72 7.61 8.99
N GLU A 125 4.19 8.09 10.13
CA GLU A 125 4.18 9.52 10.45
C GLU A 125 5.61 10.08 10.48
N LEU A 126 6.51 9.39 11.15
CA LEU A 126 7.92 9.79 11.29
C LEU A 126 8.64 9.75 9.92
N ALA A 127 8.51 8.66 9.16
CA ALA A 127 9.09 8.55 7.83
C ALA A 127 8.54 9.61 6.85
N GLY A 128 7.22 9.90 6.94
CA GLY A 128 6.56 10.94 6.14
C GLY A 128 7.01 12.36 6.50
N SER A 129 7.41 12.59 7.75
CA SER A 129 8.00 13.88 8.18
C SER A 129 9.37 14.12 7.57
N ALA A 130 10.15 13.07 7.30
CA ALA A 130 11.42 13.19 6.60
C ALA A 130 11.19 13.37 5.09
N HIS A 131 10.46 12.45 4.47
CA HIS A 131 10.06 12.56 3.06
C HIS A 131 8.85 11.64 2.76
N SER A 132 7.84 12.15 2.07
CA SER A 132 6.60 11.42 1.78
C SER A 132 6.79 10.14 0.97
N ALA A 133 7.83 10.06 0.12
CA ALA A 133 8.14 8.85 -0.64
C ALA A 133 8.56 7.69 0.26
N LEU A 134 9.22 7.94 1.42
CA LEU A 134 9.64 6.90 2.37
C LEU A 134 8.43 6.24 3.03
N SER A 135 7.51 7.04 3.55
CA SER A 135 6.28 6.51 4.13
C SER A 135 5.41 5.79 3.09
N THR A 136 5.39 6.28 1.84
CA THR A 136 4.67 5.64 0.73
C THR A 136 5.30 4.29 0.36
N LEU A 137 6.62 4.19 0.25
CA LEU A 137 7.33 2.93 0.02
C LEU A 137 6.97 1.89 1.09
N LEU A 138 7.10 2.28 2.37
CA LEU A 138 6.81 1.40 3.51
C LEU A 138 5.32 1.02 3.58
N SER A 139 4.41 1.98 3.36
CA SER A 139 2.97 1.72 3.40
C SER A 139 2.51 0.81 2.25
N ALA A 140 2.97 1.06 1.02
CA ALA A 140 2.64 0.22 -0.12
C ALA A 140 3.13 -1.23 0.08
N HIS A 141 4.32 -1.40 0.66
CA HIS A 141 4.85 -2.70 1.00
C HIS A 141 4.06 -3.41 2.11
N GLN A 142 3.86 -2.75 3.26
CA GLN A 142 3.29 -3.35 4.48
C GLN A 142 1.77 -3.47 4.47
N SER A 143 1.08 -2.46 3.92
CA SER A 143 -0.38 -2.35 4.06
C SER A 143 -1.14 -2.99 2.92
N ILE A 144 -0.56 -3.07 1.73
CA ILE A 144 -1.22 -3.61 0.54
C ILE A 144 -0.37 -4.63 -0.22
N GLY A 145 0.96 -4.59 -0.11
CA GLY A 145 1.86 -5.57 -0.70
C GLY A 145 1.68 -6.98 -0.13
N VAL A 146 2.62 -7.87 -0.39
CA VAL A 146 2.54 -9.29 -0.03
C VAL A 146 2.27 -9.56 1.46
N PRO A 147 2.81 -8.79 2.44
CA PRO A 147 2.57 -9.06 3.86
C PRO A 147 1.10 -9.09 4.26
N GLN A 148 0.32 -8.11 3.82
CA GLN A 148 -1.06 -7.97 4.30
C GLN A 148 -2.04 -9.01 3.74
N PRO A 149 -2.08 -9.29 2.41
CA PRO A 149 -2.90 -10.37 1.88
C PRO A 149 -2.58 -11.73 2.49
N LEU A 150 -1.29 -12.04 2.68
CA LEU A 150 -0.88 -13.30 3.29
C LEU A 150 -1.26 -13.37 4.76
N LYS A 151 -1.12 -12.29 5.52
CA LYS A 151 -1.57 -12.24 6.92
C LYS A 151 -3.06 -12.57 7.05
N LEU A 152 -3.90 -12.04 6.14
CA LEU A 152 -5.35 -12.18 6.19
C LEU A 152 -5.87 -13.47 5.56
N PHE A 153 -5.27 -13.92 4.46
CA PHE A 153 -5.83 -14.96 3.58
C PHE A 153 -4.84 -16.06 3.17
N GLY A 154 -3.56 -15.91 3.51
CA GLY A 154 -2.53 -16.88 3.16
C GLY A 154 -2.62 -18.16 3.97
N THR A 155 -2.20 -19.28 3.35
CA THR A 155 -1.97 -20.54 4.08
C THR A 155 -0.72 -20.44 4.94
N GLU A 156 -0.54 -21.36 5.88
CA GLU A 156 0.66 -21.38 6.72
C GLU A 156 1.94 -21.64 5.91
N GLU A 157 1.83 -22.43 4.84
CA GLU A 157 2.93 -22.70 3.90
C GLU A 157 3.32 -21.42 3.15
N GLN A 158 2.33 -20.67 2.64
CA GLN A 158 2.58 -19.39 1.98
C GLN A 158 3.20 -18.38 2.94
N LYS A 159 2.70 -18.28 4.17
CA LYS A 159 3.24 -17.39 5.20
C LYS A 159 4.70 -17.73 5.51
N LYS A 160 5.02 -19.01 5.76
CA LYS A 160 6.38 -19.50 6.02
C LYS A 160 7.32 -19.24 4.85
N ARG A 161 6.83 -19.35 3.62
CA ARG A 161 7.65 -19.16 2.40
C ARG A 161 7.94 -17.70 2.11
N PHE A 162 6.97 -16.81 2.21
CA PHE A 162 7.08 -15.45 1.69
C PHE A 162 7.28 -14.39 2.79
N LEU A 163 6.67 -14.53 3.98
CA LEU A 163 6.75 -13.49 5.00
C LEU A 163 8.17 -13.22 5.51
N PRO A 164 9.04 -14.23 5.72
CA PRO A 164 10.43 -13.95 6.13
C PRO A 164 11.22 -13.14 5.12
N ARG A 165 10.96 -13.34 3.83
CA ARG A 165 11.64 -12.64 2.72
C ARG A 165 11.26 -11.15 2.72
N VAL A 166 9.96 -10.87 2.74
CA VAL A 166 9.43 -9.49 2.74
C VAL A 166 9.60 -8.77 4.08
N ALA A 167 9.81 -9.49 5.18
CA ALA A 167 10.15 -8.88 6.46
C ALA A 167 11.60 -8.40 6.50
N LYS A 168 12.48 -9.01 5.72
CA LYS A 168 13.92 -8.76 5.73
C LYS A 168 14.31 -7.66 4.72
N ASP A 169 14.30 -7.96 3.45
CA ASP A 169 14.90 -7.11 2.42
C ASP A 169 14.20 -7.17 1.05
N GLU A 170 13.23 -8.05 0.84
CA GLU A 170 12.49 -8.10 -0.41
C GLU A 170 11.31 -7.14 -0.41
N ILE A 171 11.29 -6.23 -1.38
CA ILE A 171 10.22 -5.26 -1.54
C ILE A 171 9.04 -5.89 -2.27
N SER A 172 7.83 -5.54 -1.87
CA SER A 172 6.62 -6.02 -2.52
C SER A 172 5.73 -4.92 -3.06
N ALA A 173 4.95 -5.27 -4.08
CA ALA A 173 4.00 -4.40 -4.73
C ALA A 173 2.63 -5.07 -4.92
N PHE A 174 1.58 -4.24 -5.13
CA PHE A 174 0.20 -4.67 -5.31
C PHE A 174 -0.34 -4.19 -6.66
N LEU A 175 -0.79 -5.12 -7.50
CA LEU A 175 -1.15 -4.91 -8.90
C LEU A 175 -2.63 -5.21 -9.14
N LEU A 176 -3.47 -4.19 -9.05
CA LEU A 176 -4.92 -4.28 -9.29
C LEU A 176 -5.31 -3.53 -10.57
N THR A 177 -4.93 -2.26 -10.66
CA THR A 177 -5.35 -1.30 -11.68
C THR A 177 -4.80 -1.65 -13.06
N GLU A 178 -5.61 -1.43 -14.09
CA GLU A 178 -5.24 -1.59 -15.50
C GLU A 178 -5.52 -0.29 -16.28
N PRO A 179 -5.02 -0.10 -17.49
CA PRO A 179 -5.23 1.12 -18.26
C PRO A 179 -6.70 1.55 -18.36
N ASP A 180 -7.62 0.58 -18.55
CA ASP A 180 -9.06 0.84 -18.72
C ASP A 180 -9.88 0.48 -17.45
N VAL A 181 -9.21 0.08 -16.34
CA VAL A 181 -9.86 -0.45 -15.13
C VAL A 181 -9.29 0.20 -13.88
N GLY A 182 -9.97 1.20 -13.36
CA GLY A 182 -9.62 1.91 -12.12
C GLY A 182 -10.70 1.73 -11.05
N SER A 183 -11.72 2.57 -11.07
CA SER A 183 -12.81 2.57 -10.06
C SER A 183 -13.73 1.35 -10.15
N ASP A 184 -13.74 0.67 -11.28
CA ASP A 184 -14.53 -0.55 -11.53
C ASP A 184 -13.61 -1.77 -11.77
N PRO A 185 -13.04 -2.37 -10.71
CA PRO A 185 -12.11 -3.49 -10.83
C PRO A 185 -12.77 -4.77 -11.32
N ALA A 186 -14.11 -4.86 -11.32
CA ALA A 186 -14.83 -6.01 -11.83
C ALA A 186 -14.65 -6.22 -13.35
N ARG A 187 -14.27 -5.14 -14.07
CA ARG A 187 -14.01 -5.18 -15.52
C ARG A 187 -12.57 -5.52 -15.89
N MET A 188 -11.81 -6.05 -14.96
CA MET A 188 -10.42 -6.44 -15.16
C MET A 188 -10.25 -7.35 -16.37
N SER A 189 -9.22 -7.10 -17.17
CA SER A 189 -8.91 -7.81 -18.41
C SER A 189 -7.69 -8.73 -18.32
N ALA A 190 -6.79 -8.49 -17.36
CA ALA A 190 -5.67 -9.39 -17.12
C ALA A 190 -6.20 -10.79 -16.80
N SER A 191 -5.69 -11.80 -17.49
CA SER A 191 -6.15 -13.17 -17.41
C SER A 191 -5.13 -14.08 -16.71
N ALA A 192 -5.61 -15.13 -16.05
CA ALA A 192 -4.80 -16.20 -15.48
C ALA A 192 -5.42 -17.55 -15.87
N VAL A 193 -4.90 -18.15 -16.94
CA VAL A 193 -5.43 -19.41 -17.48
C VAL A 193 -4.69 -20.58 -16.83
N PRO A 194 -5.39 -21.55 -16.19
CA PRO A 194 -4.71 -22.71 -15.63
C PRO A 194 -4.13 -23.60 -16.74
N THR A 195 -3.00 -24.24 -16.45
CA THR A 195 -2.41 -25.29 -17.29
C THR A 195 -3.31 -26.54 -17.31
N GLU A 196 -3.13 -27.44 -18.30
CA GLU A 196 -3.94 -28.64 -18.45
C GLU A 196 -3.88 -29.55 -17.22
N ASP A 197 -2.72 -29.66 -16.58
CA ASP A 197 -2.51 -30.40 -15.34
C ASP A 197 -2.96 -29.67 -14.07
N GLY A 198 -3.30 -28.37 -14.18
CA GLY A 198 -3.73 -27.53 -13.10
C GLY A 198 -2.64 -27.16 -12.09
N SER A 199 -1.38 -27.44 -12.39
CA SER A 199 -0.24 -27.17 -11.50
C SER A 199 0.17 -25.70 -11.50
N GLU A 200 -0.14 -24.97 -12.57
CA GLU A 200 0.23 -23.54 -12.73
C GLU A 200 -0.90 -22.74 -13.39
N TYR A 201 -0.74 -21.41 -13.33
CA TYR A 201 -1.51 -20.45 -14.10
C TYR A 201 -0.61 -19.66 -15.02
N VAL A 202 -1.09 -19.36 -16.22
CA VAL A 202 -0.41 -18.50 -17.20
C VAL A 202 -1.07 -17.12 -17.16
N ILE A 203 -0.33 -16.12 -16.68
CA ILE A 203 -0.84 -14.75 -16.53
C ILE A 203 -0.44 -13.91 -17.74
N ASN A 204 -1.44 -13.18 -18.29
CA ASN A 204 -1.28 -12.21 -19.36
C ASN A 204 -2.05 -10.93 -19.03
N GLY A 205 -1.47 -9.76 -19.37
CA GLY A 205 -2.12 -8.46 -19.18
C GLY A 205 -1.16 -7.35 -18.83
N THR A 206 -1.70 -6.14 -18.61
CA THR A 206 -0.92 -4.96 -18.24
C THR A 206 -1.48 -4.34 -16.98
N LYS A 207 -0.61 -4.05 -16.01
CA LYS A 207 -0.96 -3.38 -14.75
C LYS A 207 -0.37 -1.98 -14.72
N LEU A 208 -1.14 -1.04 -14.15
CA LEU A 208 -0.83 0.38 -14.14
C LEU A 208 -0.84 0.93 -12.71
N TRP A 209 -0.09 2.01 -12.48
CA TRP A 209 0.00 2.71 -11.19
C TRP A 209 0.52 1.85 -10.05
N THR A 210 1.44 0.93 -10.35
CA THR A 210 1.98 0.00 -9.35
C THR A 210 3.07 0.66 -8.53
N THR A 211 2.74 1.11 -7.32
CA THR A 211 3.71 1.63 -6.35
C THR A 211 4.63 0.51 -5.89
N ASN A 212 5.92 0.78 -5.84
CA ASN A 212 7.03 -0.16 -5.66
C ASN A 212 7.23 -1.13 -6.84
N GLY A 213 6.38 -1.13 -7.87
CA GLY A 213 6.42 -2.11 -8.95
C GLY A 213 7.70 -2.13 -9.78
N VAL A 214 8.42 -1.00 -9.79
CA VAL A 214 9.70 -0.89 -10.53
C VAL A 214 10.84 -1.63 -9.83
N ILE A 215 10.79 -1.72 -8.50
CA ILE A 215 11.87 -2.27 -7.65
C ILE A 215 11.44 -3.50 -6.84
N ALA A 216 10.20 -3.96 -7.02
CA ALA A 216 9.67 -5.08 -6.25
C ALA A 216 10.37 -6.40 -6.59
N ASP A 217 10.52 -7.25 -5.59
CA ASP A 217 10.94 -8.65 -5.72
C ASP A 217 9.74 -9.58 -5.76
N LEU A 218 8.66 -9.24 -5.04
CA LEU A 218 7.40 -9.98 -4.99
C LEU A 218 6.21 -9.09 -5.35
N LEU A 219 5.27 -9.66 -6.10
CA LEU A 219 4.07 -8.97 -6.57
C LEU A 219 2.81 -9.69 -6.07
N VAL A 220 1.81 -8.94 -5.62
CA VAL A 220 0.44 -9.46 -5.52
C VAL A 220 -0.31 -9.03 -6.77
N VAL A 221 -0.59 -9.98 -7.64
CA VAL A 221 -1.22 -9.74 -8.95
C VAL A 221 -2.66 -10.21 -8.93
N MET A 222 -3.59 -9.33 -9.31
CA MET A 222 -5.00 -9.67 -9.54
C MET A 222 -5.20 -9.99 -11.02
N ALA A 223 -5.74 -11.18 -11.32
CA ALA A 223 -6.07 -11.58 -12.68
C ALA A 223 -7.34 -12.43 -12.70
N VAL A 224 -8.02 -12.47 -13.84
CA VAL A 224 -9.26 -13.23 -14.01
C VAL A 224 -8.94 -14.66 -14.42
N VAL A 225 -9.36 -15.62 -13.58
CA VAL A 225 -9.36 -17.02 -13.94
C VAL A 225 -10.67 -17.31 -14.69
N PRO A 226 -10.63 -17.86 -15.92
CA PRO A 226 -11.85 -18.21 -16.65
C PRO A 226 -12.62 -19.32 -15.93
N PRO A 227 -13.96 -19.34 -15.99
CA PRO A 227 -14.74 -20.44 -15.46
C PRO A 227 -14.43 -21.73 -16.23
N GLN A 228 -14.35 -22.84 -15.52
CA GLN A 228 -14.18 -24.19 -16.07
C GLN A 228 -15.37 -25.07 -15.65
N GLU A 229 -15.54 -26.23 -16.29
CA GLU A 229 -16.58 -27.18 -15.92
C GLU A 229 -16.48 -27.56 -14.42
N GLY A 230 -17.55 -27.28 -13.67
CA GLY A 230 -17.63 -27.53 -12.25
C GLY A 230 -16.80 -26.56 -11.36
N LYS A 231 -16.09 -25.58 -11.94
CA LYS A 231 -15.27 -24.61 -11.18
C LYS A 231 -15.66 -23.18 -11.54
N ARG A 232 -16.03 -22.40 -10.53
CA ARG A 232 -16.30 -20.96 -10.67
C ARG A 232 -14.96 -20.22 -10.81
N GLY A 233 -14.77 -19.53 -11.96
CA GLY A 233 -13.64 -18.62 -12.16
C GLY A 233 -13.82 -17.28 -11.42
N GLY A 234 -13.15 -16.27 -11.86
CA GLY A 234 -13.25 -14.88 -11.38
C GLY A 234 -11.91 -14.27 -10.99
N ILE A 235 -11.96 -13.04 -10.52
CA ILE A 235 -10.76 -12.30 -10.08
C ILE A 235 -10.08 -13.07 -8.95
N THR A 236 -8.81 -13.37 -9.14
CA THR A 236 -7.98 -14.20 -8.25
C THR A 236 -6.70 -13.46 -7.93
N ALA A 237 -6.23 -13.58 -6.69
CA ALA A 237 -4.99 -12.99 -6.22
C ALA A 237 -3.86 -14.03 -6.27
N PHE A 238 -2.72 -13.63 -6.80
CA PHE A 238 -1.52 -14.47 -6.92
C PHE A 238 -0.31 -13.79 -6.29
N VAL A 239 0.54 -14.53 -5.58
CA VAL A 239 1.90 -14.07 -5.27
C VAL A 239 2.81 -14.49 -6.42
N VAL A 240 3.49 -13.51 -7.02
CA VAL A 240 4.31 -13.70 -8.21
C VAL A 240 5.72 -13.17 -7.95
N GLU A 241 6.73 -13.93 -8.32
CA GLU A 241 8.12 -13.48 -8.31
C GLU A 241 8.30 -12.42 -9.41
N ALA A 242 8.76 -11.21 -9.06
CA ALA A 242 8.83 -10.10 -10.02
C ALA A 242 9.84 -10.33 -11.16
N LYS A 243 10.81 -11.21 -10.93
CA LYS A 243 11.83 -11.60 -11.92
C LYS A 243 11.44 -12.81 -12.77
N SER A 244 10.18 -13.27 -12.71
CA SER A 244 9.70 -14.37 -13.54
C SER A 244 9.80 -14.00 -15.03
N PRO A 245 10.17 -14.96 -15.91
CA PRO A 245 10.15 -14.74 -17.35
C PRO A 245 8.77 -14.23 -17.81
N GLY A 246 8.78 -13.24 -18.72
CA GLY A 246 7.56 -12.62 -19.25
C GLY A 246 7.06 -11.41 -18.47
N ILE A 247 7.72 -11.02 -17.36
CA ILE A 247 7.40 -9.78 -16.66
C ILE A 247 8.32 -8.66 -17.13
N THR A 248 7.75 -7.54 -17.54
CA THR A 248 8.49 -6.36 -17.98
C THR A 248 7.91 -5.10 -17.36
N VAL A 249 8.75 -4.28 -16.74
CA VAL A 249 8.40 -2.91 -16.38
C VAL A 249 8.59 -2.04 -17.62
N VAL A 250 7.48 -1.70 -18.29
CA VAL A 250 7.50 -0.98 -19.57
C VAL A 250 7.63 0.52 -19.41
N HIS A 251 7.25 1.06 -18.25
CA HIS A 251 7.34 2.48 -17.97
C HIS A 251 7.46 2.73 -16.46
N ARG A 252 8.33 3.68 -16.07
CA ARG A 252 8.39 4.25 -14.74
C ARG A 252 7.63 5.58 -14.75
N ASN A 253 6.59 5.68 -13.94
CA ASN A 253 5.78 6.88 -13.86
C ASN A 253 6.52 8.00 -13.11
N GLN A 254 6.43 9.22 -13.64
CA GLN A 254 6.95 10.43 -12.99
C GLN A 254 5.79 11.27 -12.47
N PHE A 255 5.89 11.68 -11.21
CA PHE A 255 4.84 12.42 -10.54
C PHE A 255 5.30 13.85 -10.21
N MET A 256 4.35 14.76 -10.13
CA MET A 256 4.59 16.13 -9.67
C MET A 256 4.92 16.14 -8.16
N GLY A 257 4.18 15.37 -7.34
CA GLY A 257 4.48 15.10 -5.95
C GLY A 257 4.92 13.64 -5.75
N LEU A 258 5.34 13.23 -4.55
CA LEU A 258 5.84 11.89 -4.25
C LEU A 258 6.99 11.47 -5.19
N ARG A 259 7.89 12.36 -5.50
CA ARG A 259 8.86 12.22 -6.59
C ARG A 259 9.79 11.00 -6.46
N GLY A 260 10.06 10.56 -5.25
CA GLY A 260 10.96 9.42 -5.00
C GLY A 260 10.33 8.05 -5.11
N ILE A 261 9.02 7.91 -5.37
CA ILE A 261 8.40 6.59 -5.44
C ILE A 261 8.71 5.87 -6.76
N GLU A 262 8.89 4.56 -6.66
CA GLU A 262 9.14 3.66 -7.78
C GLU A 262 7.81 3.06 -8.26
N ASN A 263 7.04 3.87 -9.01
CA ASN A 263 5.74 3.49 -9.54
C ASN A 263 5.84 3.24 -11.05
N GLY A 264 5.16 2.22 -11.56
CA GLY A 264 5.32 1.84 -12.95
C GLY A 264 4.12 1.17 -13.60
N VAL A 265 4.30 0.90 -14.88
CA VAL A 265 3.46 0.04 -15.72
C VAL A 265 4.18 -1.29 -15.88
N THR A 266 3.50 -2.37 -15.54
CA THR A 266 4.06 -3.74 -15.59
C THR A 266 3.26 -4.58 -16.58
N GLN A 267 3.95 -5.18 -17.55
CA GLN A 267 3.38 -6.08 -18.54
C GLN A 267 3.69 -7.52 -18.18
N PHE A 268 2.71 -8.39 -18.40
CA PHE A 268 2.78 -9.84 -18.18
C PHE A 268 2.50 -10.53 -19.53
N GLU A 269 3.44 -11.33 -19.98
CA GLU A 269 3.36 -12.11 -21.22
C GLU A 269 3.69 -13.57 -20.94
N ASN A 270 2.65 -14.41 -20.90
CA ASN A 270 2.77 -15.86 -20.64
C ASN A 270 3.51 -16.19 -19.33
N VAL A 271 3.30 -15.40 -18.29
CA VAL A 271 3.97 -15.59 -16.99
C VAL A 271 3.39 -16.80 -16.27
N ARG A 272 4.23 -17.80 -16.01
CA ARG A 272 3.84 -19.02 -15.31
C ARG A 272 3.93 -18.83 -13.81
N VAL A 273 2.86 -19.15 -13.11
CA VAL A 273 2.75 -19.01 -11.65
C VAL A 273 2.20 -20.28 -11.04
N PRO A 274 2.88 -20.89 -10.05
CA PRO A 274 2.39 -22.10 -9.39
C PRO A 274 1.01 -21.93 -8.79
N ALA A 275 0.15 -22.93 -8.88
CA ALA A 275 -1.21 -22.91 -8.36
C ALA A 275 -1.24 -22.70 -6.82
N GLU A 276 -0.20 -23.14 -6.12
CA GLU A 276 -0.02 -22.93 -4.68
C GLU A 276 0.18 -21.44 -4.30
N ASN A 277 0.48 -20.57 -5.26
CA ASN A 277 0.64 -19.14 -5.04
C ASN A 277 -0.69 -18.35 -5.07
N VAL A 278 -1.83 -19.02 -5.29
CA VAL A 278 -3.16 -18.41 -5.18
C VAL A 278 -3.46 -18.07 -3.73
N VAL A 279 -3.80 -16.79 -3.47
CA VAL A 279 -4.12 -16.29 -2.13
C VAL A 279 -5.62 -16.22 -1.92
N GLY A 280 -6.13 -16.84 -0.86
CA GLY A 280 -7.53 -16.79 -0.46
C GLY A 280 -8.49 -17.60 -1.34
N GLY A 281 -7.99 -18.24 -2.41
CA GLY A 281 -8.74 -19.11 -3.31
C GLY A 281 -9.18 -18.44 -4.61
N VAL A 282 -9.44 -19.28 -5.62
CA VAL A 282 -9.87 -18.85 -6.96
C VAL A 282 -11.20 -18.09 -6.90
N GLY A 283 -11.29 -16.98 -7.64
CA GLY A 283 -12.48 -16.13 -7.71
C GLY A 283 -12.73 -15.27 -6.47
N ARG A 284 -11.81 -15.26 -5.49
CA ARG A 284 -11.91 -14.44 -4.26
C ARG A 284 -10.96 -13.25 -4.23
N GLY A 285 -10.23 -12.99 -5.30
CA GLY A 285 -9.21 -11.97 -5.36
C GLY A 285 -9.72 -10.55 -5.09
N LEU A 286 -10.94 -10.20 -5.51
CA LEU A 286 -11.50 -8.88 -5.22
C LEU A 286 -11.76 -8.69 -3.72
N ARG A 287 -12.23 -9.74 -3.01
CA ARG A 287 -12.35 -9.70 -1.54
C ARG A 287 -10.99 -9.53 -0.89
N VAL A 288 -9.98 -10.28 -1.33
CA VAL A 288 -8.60 -10.13 -0.87
C VAL A 288 -8.13 -8.70 -1.08
N ALA A 289 -8.32 -8.15 -2.28
CA ALA A 289 -7.92 -6.78 -2.62
C ALA A 289 -8.58 -5.73 -1.73
N LEU A 290 -9.90 -5.73 -1.61
CA LEU A 290 -10.64 -4.71 -0.87
C LEU A 290 -10.36 -4.76 0.64
N SER A 291 -10.28 -5.97 1.23
CA SER A 291 -9.92 -6.13 2.64
C SER A 291 -8.49 -5.66 2.92
N THR A 292 -7.55 -5.95 2.01
CA THR A 292 -6.17 -5.50 2.09
C THR A 292 -6.06 -3.97 2.02
N LEU A 293 -6.75 -3.35 1.06
CA LEU A 293 -6.78 -1.90 0.87
C LEU A 293 -7.31 -1.14 2.09
N ASN A 294 -8.18 -1.74 2.91
CA ASN A 294 -8.66 -1.12 4.16
C ASN A 294 -7.51 -0.82 5.12
N THR A 295 -6.49 -1.67 5.18
CA THR A 295 -5.30 -1.41 6.00
C THR A 295 -4.52 -0.19 5.50
N GLY A 296 -4.34 -0.06 4.19
CA GLY A 296 -3.71 1.12 3.58
C GLY A 296 -4.49 2.41 3.87
N ARG A 297 -5.82 2.35 3.82
CA ARG A 297 -6.68 3.50 4.15
C ARG A 297 -6.55 3.99 5.59
N LEU A 298 -6.14 3.15 6.53
CA LEU A 298 -5.86 3.55 7.91
C LEU A 298 -4.50 4.24 8.05
N SER A 299 -3.52 3.89 7.23
CA SER A 299 -2.17 4.49 7.30
C SER A 299 -2.06 5.84 6.59
N LEU A 300 -2.84 6.07 5.53
CA LEU A 300 -2.83 7.35 4.80
C LEU A 300 -3.10 8.57 5.69
N PRO A 301 -4.12 8.58 6.59
CA PRO A 301 -4.35 9.70 7.50
C PRO A 301 -3.16 10.00 8.43
N ALA A 302 -2.44 8.98 8.90
CA ALA A 302 -1.24 9.19 9.72
C ALA A 302 -0.15 9.92 8.92
N MET A 303 0.08 9.52 7.67
CA MET A 303 1.03 10.18 6.76
C MET A 303 0.62 11.63 6.46
N CYS A 304 -0.68 11.88 6.22
CA CYS A 304 -1.20 13.23 6.00
C CYS A 304 -1.08 14.12 7.26
N ALA A 305 -1.36 13.57 8.44
CA ALA A 305 -1.21 14.29 9.71
C ALA A 305 0.24 14.69 9.98
N SER A 306 1.19 13.83 9.63
CA SER A 306 2.63 14.11 9.67
C SER A 306 3.01 15.33 8.84
N SER A 307 2.63 15.32 7.57
CA SER A 307 2.90 16.43 6.65
C SER A 307 2.27 17.74 7.15
N ALA A 308 1.05 17.68 7.68
CA ALA A 308 0.38 18.85 8.25
C ALA A 308 1.12 19.40 9.48
N LYS A 309 1.55 18.55 10.41
CA LYS A 309 2.33 18.94 11.60
C LYS A 309 3.65 19.57 11.23
N LEU A 310 4.38 19.00 10.26
CA LEU A 310 5.64 19.55 9.77
C LEU A 310 5.43 20.91 9.10
N SER A 311 4.43 21.02 8.23
CA SER A 311 4.07 22.27 7.57
C SER A 311 3.73 23.36 8.58
N LEU A 312 2.94 23.03 9.60
CA LEU A 312 2.59 23.96 10.68
C LEU A 312 3.82 24.43 11.46
N LYS A 313 4.76 23.52 11.77
CA LYS A 313 6.02 23.87 12.43
C LYS A 313 6.81 24.88 11.59
N ILE A 314 7.04 24.59 10.32
CA ILE A 314 7.80 25.45 9.40
C ILE A 314 7.12 26.84 9.26
N VAL A 315 5.81 26.86 9.08
CA VAL A 315 5.04 28.11 8.96
C VAL A 315 5.13 28.96 10.23
N ARG A 316 5.04 28.32 11.41
CA ARG A 316 5.18 29.02 12.70
C ARG A 316 6.57 29.60 12.89
N GLU A 317 7.62 28.85 12.59
CA GLU A 317 9.01 29.31 12.66
C GLU A 317 9.21 30.51 11.72
N TRP A 318 8.88 30.34 10.44
CA TRP A 318 9.02 31.39 9.43
C TRP A 318 8.22 32.64 9.75
N SER A 319 6.99 32.53 10.20
CA SER A 319 6.15 33.67 10.52
C SER A 319 6.61 34.45 11.75
N ASN A 320 7.42 33.85 12.62
CA ASN A 320 8.08 34.53 13.72
C ASN A 320 9.40 35.25 13.31
N GLU A 321 10.05 34.77 12.25
CA GLU A 321 11.31 35.32 11.75
C GLU A 321 11.10 36.43 10.70
N ARG A 322 10.15 36.21 9.77
CA ARG A 322 9.88 37.15 8.67
C ARG A 322 9.24 38.43 9.18
N VAL A 323 9.94 39.56 9.08
CA VAL A 323 9.45 40.88 9.47
C VAL A 323 8.89 41.63 8.25
N GLN A 324 7.67 42.14 8.35
CA GLN A 324 7.05 43.09 7.41
C GLN A 324 6.30 44.16 8.21
N TRP A 325 6.33 45.42 7.74
CA TRP A 325 5.72 46.55 8.44
C TRP A 325 6.18 46.66 9.89
N GLY A 326 7.47 46.36 10.16
CA GLY A 326 8.10 46.54 11.46
C GLY A 326 7.85 45.45 12.50
N VAL A 327 7.06 44.41 12.17
CA VAL A 327 6.78 43.30 13.09
C VAL A 327 6.84 41.95 12.36
N PRO A 328 7.08 40.83 13.09
CA PRO A 328 6.94 39.48 12.51
C PRO A 328 5.57 39.27 11.86
N ILE A 329 5.55 38.61 10.70
CA ILE A 329 4.28 38.44 9.95
C ILE A 329 3.25 37.63 10.73
N GLY A 330 3.68 36.76 11.64
CA GLY A 330 2.78 36.01 12.53
C GLY A 330 2.00 36.86 13.52
N LYS A 331 2.37 38.16 13.69
CA LYS A 331 1.62 39.13 14.50
C LYS A 331 0.50 39.83 13.73
N HIS A 332 0.49 39.70 12.40
CA HIS A 332 -0.63 40.19 11.60
C HIS A 332 -1.81 39.21 11.68
N GLU A 333 -2.97 39.72 12.00
CA GLU A 333 -4.18 38.91 12.26
C GLU A 333 -4.53 37.95 11.14
N ALA A 334 -4.43 38.38 9.89
CA ALA A 334 -4.67 37.54 8.70
C ALA A 334 -3.74 36.32 8.61
N VAL A 335 -2.51 36.40 9.12
CA VAL A 335 -1.57 35.29 9.19
C VAL A 335 -1.83 34.45 10.44
N ALA A 336 -2.00 35.10 11.60
CA ALA A 336 -2.25 34.43 12.88
C ALA A 336 -3.47 33.50 12.82
N HIS A 337 -4.59 33.95 12.24
CA HIS A 337 -5.81 33.16 12.08
C HIS A 337 -5.66 31.93 11.18
N LYS A 338 -4.67 31.91 10.29
CA LYS A 338 -4.39 30.72 9.45
C LYS A 338 -3.52 29.68 10.15
N ILE A 339 -2.82 30.09 11.21
CA ILE A 339 -1.89 29.24 11.96
C ILE A 339 -2.56 28.66 13.22
N SER A 340 -3.52 29.39 13.81
CA SER A 340 -4.31 28.97 14.97
C SER A 340 -5.43 28.01 14.56
#